data_ce63cf10939e60682ef45d8ca6a7613d
#
_entry.id   ce63cf10939e60682ef45d8ca6a7613d
#
_cell.length_a   1.000
_cell.length_b   1.000
_cell.length_c   1.000
_cell.angle_alpha   90.00
_cell.angle_beta   90.00
_cell.angle_gamma   90.00
#
_symmetry.space_group_name_H-M   'P 1'
#
loop_
_entity.id
_entity.type
_entity.pdbx_description
1 polymer ?
#
loop_
_entity_poly.entity_id
_entity_poly.type
_entity_poly.pdbx_seq_one_letter_code
_entity_poly.pdbx_strand_id
1 'polypeptide(L)'
;HRRTPKELLTVEIRQIQFINYANIEDFEELEQAGYEKDMSDMIMEKPHMIEEGFTPTTREYSVEHGFIDILGKDKDNNLMVLELKARKAGVSAVKQLRRYLQDLENTENDYLKECKAQKKKIRGLLVAPSIMDDAQELIEEEGIEFVSVEPPRELKRDKKVTLDAF
;
A
#
# COMPACT_ATOMS: atom_id res chain seq x y z
N HIS A 1 9.98 -58.91 14.18
CA HIS A 1 9.37 -57.56 13.97
C HIS A 1 10.22 -56.52 14.70
N ARG A 2 11.08 -55.79 13.97
CA ARG A 2 11.75 -54.59 14.51
C ARG A 2 10.75 -53.45 14.46
N ARG A 3 10.32 -52.96 15.65
CA ARG A 3 9.61 -51.67 15.73
C ARG A 3 10.67 -50.56 15.57
N THR A 4 10.54 -49.77 14.54
CA THR A 4 11.29 -48.52 14.44
C THR A 4 10.87 -47.55 15.54
N PRO A 5 11.79 -46.94 16.28
CA PRO A 5 11.43 -45.95 17.28
C PRO A 5 10.68 -44.80 16.62
N LYS A 6 9.58 -44.34 17.21
CA LYS A 6 8.90 -43.12 16.78
C LYS A 6 9.77 -41.94 17.19
N GLU A 7 10.27 -41.20 16.22
CA GLU A 7 10.95 -39.95 16.48
C GLU A 7 9.91 -38.90 16.89
N LEU A 8 10.14 -38.22 17.99
CA LEU A 8 9.32 -37.13 18.50
C LEU A 8 10.10 -35.83 18.31
N LEU A 9 9.62 -34.96 17.44
CA LEU A 9 10.14 -33.62 17.31
C LEU A 9 9.32 -32.69 18.20
N THR A 10 9.97 -32.07 19.16
CA THR A 10 9.37 -31.02 20.00
C THR A 10 9.93 -29.67 19.54
N VAL A 11 9.05 -28.76 19.11
CA VAL A 11 9.41 -27.40 18.70
C VAL A 11 8.87 -26.42 19.74
N GLU A 12 9.77 -25.67 20.36
CA GLU A 12 9.40 -24.59 21.29
C GLU A 12 9.43 -23.24 20.54
N ILE A 13 8.26 -22.63 20.35
CA ILE A 13 8.13 -21.31 19.75
C ILE A 13 8.21 -20.26 20.87
N ARG A 14 9.33 -19.53 20.95
CA ARG A 14 9.56 -18.53 22.02
C ARG A 14 9.01 -17.15 21.68
N GLN A 15 8.94 -16.81 20.42
CA GLN A 15 8.42 -15.51 19.98
C GLN A 15 7.85 -15.62 18.56
N ILE A 16 6.65 -15.09 18.37
CA ILE A 16 6.05 -14.89 17.05
C ILE A 16 6.01 -13.37 16.82
N GLN A 17 6.81 -12.90 15.89
CA GLN A 17 6.86 -11.47 15.53
C GLN A 17 5.81 -11.09 14.50
N PHE A 18 5.36 -12.07 13.71
CA PHE A 18 4.40 -11.84 12.64
C PHE A 18 3.68 -13.15 12.28
N ILE A 19 2.36 -13.11 12.17
CA ILE A 19 1.57 -14.21 11.61
C ILE A 19 0.79 -13.63 10.43
N ASN A 20 1.11 -14.10 9.22
CA ASN A 20 0.33 -13.82 8.04
C ASN A 20 -0.31 -15.13 7.55
N TYR A 21 -1.62 -15.11 7.34
CA TYR A 21 -2.33 -16.16 6.65
C TYR A 21 -2.26 -15.89 5.15
N ALA A 22 -1.20 -16.33 4.50
CA ALA A 22 -1.12 -16.37 3.06
C ALA A 22 -1.28 -17.81 2.59
N ASN A 23 -2.15 -18.04 1.62
CA ASN A 23 -2.14 -19.28 0.86
C ASN A 23 -0.85 -19.27 0.05
N ILE A 24 0.00 -20.30 0.18
CA ILE A 24 1.35 -20.35 -0.42
C ILE A 24 1.30 -20.36 -1.98
N GLU A 25 0.13 -20.40 -2.56
CA GLU A 25 -0.08 -20.33 -4.02
C GLU A 25 0.09 -18.91 -4.61
N ASP A 26 0.11 -17.85 -3.75
CA ASP A 26 0.23 -16.45 -4.19
C ASP A 26 1.54 -15.77 -3.78
N PHE A 27 2.67 -16.36 -4.17
CA PHE A 27 3.97 -15.69 -4.07
C PHE A 27 3.98 -14.30 -4.75
N GLU A 28 3.23 -14.14 -5.83
CA GLU A 28 3.13 -12.88 -6.56
C GLU A 28 2.43 -11.79 -5.76
N GLU A 29 1.36 -12.10 -5.00
CA GLU A 29 0.69 -11.13 -4.14
C GLU A 29 1.55 -10.71 -2.95
N LEU A 30 2.29 -11.64 -2.35
CA LEU A 30 3.22 -11.34 -1.26
C LEU A 30 4.40 -10.48 -1.73
N GLU A 31 4.93 -10.75 -2.91
CA GLU A 31 5.95 -9.92 -3.53
C GLU A 31 5.42 -8.51 -3.81
N GLN A 32 4.23 -8.41 -4.38
CA GLN A 32 3.59 -7.13 -4.67
C GLN A 32 3.38 -6.31 -3.40
N ALA A 33 2.83 -6.90 -2.34
CA ALA A 33 2.66 -6.23 -1.04
C ALA A 33 4.01 -5.76 -0.44
N GLY A 34 5.08 -6.54 -0.62
CA GLY A 34 6.43 -6.14 -0.23
C GLY A 34 6.91 -4.90 -0.97
N TYR A 35 6.71 -4.85 -2.29
CA TYR A 35 7.11 -3.70 -3.10
C TYR A 35 6.25 -2.45 -2.83
N GLU A 36 4.96 -2.60 -2.57
CA GLU A 36 4.08 -1.49 -2.19
C GLU A 36 4.51 -0.88 -0.85
N LYS A 37 4.92 -1.71 0.10
CA LYS A 37 5.52 -1.26 1.36
C LYS A 37 6.83 -0.50 1.14
N ASP A 38 7.72 -1.02 0.30
CA ASP A 38 8.99 -0.37 -0.02
C ASP A 38 8.77 0.97 -0.74
N MET A 39 7.77 1.06 -1.63
CA MET A 39 7.32 2.32 -2.24
C MET A 39 6.81 3.31 -1.19
N SER A 40 6.00 2.84 -0.25
CA SER A 40 5.50 3.66 0.84
C SER A 40 6.65 4.22 1.69
N ASP A 41 7.66 3.40 2.04
CA ASP A 41 8.84 3.83 2.77
C ASP A 41 9.62 4.90 1.99
N MET A 42 9.81 4.70 0.68
CA MET A 42 10.51 5.64 -0.20
C MET A 42 9.77 6.99 -0.30
N ILE A 43 8.45 6.98 -0.41
CA ILE A 43 7.63 8.20 -0.48
C ILE A 43 7.68 8.97 0.85
N MET A 44 7.64 8.27 1.98
CA MET A 44 7.79 8.88 3.31
C MET A 44 9.14 9.56 3.50
N GLU A 45 10.22 8.98 2.96
CA GLU A 45 11.56 9.59 3.00
C GLU A 45 11.71 10.76 2.02
N LYS A 46 11.07 10.67 0.85
CA LYS A 46 11.22 11.61 -0.28
C LYS A 46 9.87 12.04 -0.83
N PRO A 47 9.06 12.77 -0.04
CA PRO A 47 7.68 13.11 -0.43
C PRO A 47 7.60 14.00 -1.68
N HIS A 48 8.65 14.76 -2.00
CA HIS A 48 8.73 15.55 -3.24
C HIS A 48 8.64 14.71 -4.52
N MET A 49 8.78 13.38 -4.44
CA MET A 49 8.55 12.48 -5.58
C MET A 49 7.09 12.48 -6.02
N ILE A 50 6.18 12.78 -5.12
CA ILE A 50 4.75 12.88 -5.42
C ILE A 50 4.44 14.26 -6.00
N GLU A 51 4.73 15.30 -5.23
CA GLU A 51 4.69 16.69 -5.69
C GLU A 51 5.47 17.59 -4.75
N GLU A 52 5.85 18.78 -5.23
CA GLU A 52 6.52 19.81 -4.43
C GLU A 52 5.59 20.29 -3.32
N GLY A 53 6.04 20.21 -2.06
CA GLY A 53 5.28 20.62 -0.88
C GLY A 53 4.33 19.55 -0.34
N PHE A 54 4.31 18.34 -0.88
CA PHE A 54 3.60 17.23 -0.28
C PHE A 54 4.20 16.87 1.08
N THR A 55 3.34 16.73 2.08
CA THR A 55 3.72 16.37 3.46
C THR A 55 2.90 15.15 3.89
N PRO A 56 3.47 13.94 3.89
CA PRO A 56 2.78 12.75 4.38
C PRO A 56 2.56 12.83 5.90
N THR A 57 1.42 12.36 6.37
CA THR A 57 1.03 12.42 7.80
C THR A 57 0.80 11.05 8.41
N THR A 58 0.18 10.13 7.68
CA THR A 58 -0.22 8.82 8.21
C THR A 58 -0.11 7.76 7.12
N ARG A 59 0.29 6.56 7.51
CA ARG A 59 0.28 5.35 6.68
C ARG A 59 -0.81 4.40 7.16
N GLU A 60 -1.30 3.56 6.25
CA GLU A 60 -2.28 2.51 6.56
C GLU A 60 -3.47 3.05 7.37
N TYR A 61 -4.02 4.20 6.90
CA TYR A 61 -5.15 4.83 7.57
C TYR A 61 -6.42 4.03 7.33
N SER A 62 -7.03 3.53 8.41
CA SER A 62 -8.24 2.70 8.35
C SER A 62 -9.47 3.52 7.93
N VAL A 63 -10.19 3.03 6.93
CA VAL A 63 -11.49 3.52 6.48
C VAL A 63 -12.50 2.36 6.50
N GLU A 64 -13.76 2.61 6.17
CA GLU A 64 -14.81 1.59 6.23
C GLU A 64 -14.49 0.38 5.33
N HIS A 65 -13.97 0.63 4.12
CA HIS A 65 -13.72 -0.43 3.13
C HIS A 65 -12.25 -0.82 2.97
N GLY A 66 -11.40 -0.51 3.95
CA GLY A 66 -10.00 -0.95 3.94
C GLY A 66 -9.02 0.03 4.57
N PHE A 67 -7.85 0.16 3.95
CA PHE A 67 -6.77 1.00 4.44
C PHE A 67 -6.23 1.86 3.29
N ILE A 68 -6.09 3.15 3.54
CA ILE A 68 -5.41 4.08 2.64
C ILE A 68 -3.92 3.94 2.88
N ASP A 69 -3.13 3.74 1.82
CA ASP A 69 -1.69 3.52 1.95
C ASP A 69 -0.97 4.71 2.57
N ILE A 70 -1.22 5.93 2.06
CA ILE A 70 -0.66 7.16 2.62
C ILE A 70 -1.70 8.28 2.61
N LEU A 71 -1.86 8.94 3.76
CA LEU A 71 -2.51 10.24 3.88
C LEU A 71 -1.48 11.34 4.05
N GLY A 72 -1.74 12.50 3.45
CA GLY A 72 -0.89 13.67 3.58
C GLY A 72 -1.60 14.95 3.21
N LYS A 73 -0.84 16.01 3.10
CA LYS A 73 -1.32 17.34 2.69
C LYS A 73 -0.44 17.91 1.58
N ASP A 74 -1.06 18.62 0.64
CA ASP A 74 -0.32 19.42 -0.32
C ASP A 74 0.11 20.79 0.31
N LYS A 75 0.83 21.59 -0.46
CA LYS A 75 1.29 22.93 -0.04
C LYS A 75 0.16 23.89 0.35
N ASP A 76 -1.04 23.66 -0.17
CA ASP A 76 -2.23 24.46 0.11
C ASP A 76 -3.07 23.87 1.26
N ASN A 77 -2.56 22.85 1.95
CA ASN A 77 -3.23 22.09 3.00
C ASN A 77 -4.50 21.34 2.52
N ASN A 78 -4.62 21.00 1.25
CA ASN A 78 -5.63 20.05 0.81
C ASN A 78 -5.22 18.64 1.26
N LEU A 79 -6.22 17.80 1.58
CA LEU A 79 -5.97 16.41 1.94
C LEU A 79 -5.60 15.60 0.70
N MET A 80 -4.50 14.88 0.76
CA MET A 80 -4.07 13.97 -0.27
C MET A 80 -4.20 12.52 0.18
N VAL A 81 -4.84 11.71 -0.65
CA VAL A 81 -5.11 10.29 -0.43
C VAL A 81 -4.36 9.51 -1.50
N LEU A 82 -3.35 8.76 -1.12
CA LEU A 82 -2.52 7.99 -2.04
C LEU A 82 -2.86 6.50 -1.94
N GLU A 83 -3.10 5.90 -3.09
CA GLU A 83 -3.16 4.46 -3.30
C GLU A 83 -1.95 4.02 -4.11
N LEU A 84 -1.19 3.06 -3.60
CA LEU A 84 0.06 2.60 -4.20
C LEU A 84 -0.15 1.27 -4.93
N LYS A 85 0.47 1.13 -6.08
CA LYS A 85 0.56 -0.14 -6.80
C LYS A 85 2.00 -0.35 -7.28
N ALA A 86 2.57 -1.49 -6.95
CA ALA A 86 3.93 -1.85 -7.34
C ALA A 86 4.05 -2.26 -8.83
N ARG A 87 2.92 -2.52 -9.48
CA ARG A 87 2.82 -2.90 -10.89
C ARG A 87 1.91 -1.93 -11.64
N LYS A 88 1.75 -2.16 -12.96
CA LYS A 88 0.82 -1.39 -13.80
C LYS A 88 -0.57 -1.36 -13.19
N ALA A 89 -1.09 -0.18 -12.88
CA ALA A 89 -2.38 0.01 -12.25
C ALA A 89 -3.53 -0.19 -13.25
N GLY A 90 -4.56 -0.90 -12.83
CA GLY A 90 -5.78 -1.12 -13.61
C GLY A 90 -7.01 -0.51 -12.95
N VAL A 91 -8.16 -0.71 -13.57
CA VAL A 91 -9.47 -0.21 -13.13
C VAL A 91 -9.81 -0.57 -11.67
N SER A 92 -9.36 -1.74 -11.19
CA SER A 92 -9.60 -2.14 -9.79
C SER A 92 -8.96 -1.19 -8.78
N ALA A 93 -7.75 -0.70 -9.05
CA ALA A 93 -7.06 0.25 -8.18
C ALA A 93 -7.78 1.62 -8.16
N VAL A 94 -8.27 2.10 -9.30
CA VAL A 94 -9.07 3.33 -9.38
C VAL A 94 -10.36 3.19 -8.57
N LYS A 95 -11.07 2.07 -8.71
CA LYS A 95 -12.30 1.80 -7.95
C LYS A 95 -12.03 1.68 -6.44
N GLN A 96 -10.88 1.16 -6.05
CA GLN A 96 -10.45 1.06 -4.65
C GLN A 96 -10.22 2.46 -4.08
N LEU A 97 -9.43 3.29 -4.73
CA LEU A 97 -9.18 4.66 -4.32
C LEU A 97 -10.47 5.50 -4.25
N ARG A 98 -11.34 5.37 -5.25
CA ARG A 98 -12.66 6.03 -5.25
C ARG A 98 -13.48 5.67 -4.01
N ARG A 99 -13.52 4.40 -3.61
CA ARG A 99 -14.22 3.98 -2.38
C ARG A 99 -13.64 4.65 -1.15
N TYR A 100 -12.31 4.72 -1.05
CA TYR A 100 -11.66 5.39 0.08
C TYR A 100 -11.97 6.89 0.14
N LEU A 101 -12.04 7.55 -1.01
CA LEU A 101 -12.46 8.96 -1.06
C LEU A 101 -13.90 9.13 -0.56
N GLN A 102 -14.81 8.25 -0.97
CA GLN A 102 -16.21 8.24 -0.52
C GLN A 102 -16.31 7.96 0.99
N ASP A 103 -15.54 7.00 1.52
CA ASP A 103 -15.50 6.71 2.95
C ASP A 103 -15.06 7.94 3.75
N LEU A 104 -14.03 8.65 3.28
CA LEU A 104 -13.58 9.88 3.92
C LEU A 104 -14.62 11.00 3.86
N GLU A 105 -15.33 11.14 2.76
CA GLU A 105 -16.40 12.14 2.63
C GLU A 105 -17.56 11.86 3.59
N ASN A 106 -17.88 10.58 3.83
CA ASN A 106 -18.95 10.14 4.69
C ASN A 106 -18.55 10.07 6.17
N THR A 107 -17.25 10.06 6.48
CA THR A 107 -16.76 9.93 7.86
C THR A 107 -16.86 11.27 8.60
N GLU A 108 -17.46 11.24 9.78
CA GLU A 108 -17.48 12.36 10.73
C GLU A 108 -16.31 12.28 11.70
N ASN A 109 -15.07 12.55 11.25
CA ASN A 109 -13.97 12.75 12.18
C ASN A 109 -13.59 14.23 12.27
N ASP A 110 -12.98 14.63 13.38
CA ASP A 110 -12.68 16.05 13.65
C ASP A 110 -11.71 16.64 12.64
N TYR A 111 -10.74 15.84 12.14
CA TYR A 111 -9.78 16.27 11.14
C TYR A 111 -10.45 16.57 9.79
N LEU A 112 -11.38 15.73 9.35
CA LEU A 112 -12.13 15.95 8.11
C LEU A 112 -13.14 17.09 8.26
N LYS A 113 -13.73 17.26 9.46
CA LYS A 113 -14.58 18.44 9.78
C LYS A 113 -13.79 19.72 9.64
N GLU A 114 -12.56 19.74 10.14
CA GLU A 114 -11.67 20.91 10.02
C GLU A 114 -11.31 21.20 8.55
N CYS A 115 -10.96 20.18 7.78
CA CYS A 115 -10.71 20.31 6.34
C CYS A 115 -11.94 20.87 5.60
N LYS A 116 -13.13 20.34 5.87
CA LYS A 116 -14.40 20.81 5.29
C LYS A 116 -14.71 22.24 5.71
N ALA A 117 -14.53 22.60 6.98
CA ALA A 117 -14.75 23.96 7.50
C ALA A 117 -13.82 24.99 6.84
N GLN A 118 -12.60 24.59 6.53
CA GLN A 118 -11.61 25.43 5.82
C GLN A 118 -11.78 25.40 4.30
N LYS A 119 -12.81 24.74 3.76
CA LYS A 119 -13.04 24.55 2.33
C LYS A 119 -11.87 23.88 1.58
N LYS A 120 -11.16 22.99 2.26
CA LYS A 120 -10.07 22.22 1.66
C LYS A 120 -10.63 21.08 0.81
N LYS A 121 -9.93 20.76 -0.26
CA LYS A 121 -10.28 19.66 -1.16
C LYS A 121 -9.69 18.34 -0.64
N ILE A 122 -10.35 17.24 -1.02
CA ILE A 122 -9.76 15.90 -0.93
C ILE A 122 -9.30 15.53 -2.33
N ARG A 123 -8.02 15.23 -2.47
CA ARG A 123 -7.39 14.82 -3.73
C ARG A 123 -7.04 13.35 -3.66
N GLY A 124 -7.46 12.57 -4.64
CA GLY A 124 -7.09 11.17 -4.79
C GLY A 124 -5.94 11.02 -5.77
N LEU A 125 -4.87 10.34 -5.38
CA LEU A 125 -3.71 10.09 -6.22
C LEU A 125 -3.46 8.58 -6.32
N LEU A 126 -3.50 8.05 -7.53
CA LEU A 126 -3.06 6.70 -7.85
C LEU A 126 -1.57 6.73 -8.20
N VAL A 127 -0.75 6.01 -7.44
CA VAL A 127 0.71 6.00 -7.59
C VAL A 127 1.15 4.62 -8.05
N ALA A 128 1.73 4.52 -9.24
CA ALA A 128 2.19 3.26 -9.80
C ALA A 128 3.26 3.51 -10.89
N PRO A 129 4.03 2.49 -11.32
CA PRO A 129 4.98 2.63 -12.42
C PRO A 129 4.33 3.05 -13.75
N SER A 130 3.12 2.55 -13.98
CA SER A 130 2.32 2.85 -15.17
C SER A 130 0.84 2.57 -14.92
N ILE A 131 -0.03 3.01 -15.83
CA ILE A 131 -1.47 2.81 -15.76
C ILE A 131 -1.98 2.18 -17.05
N MET A 132 -3.05 1.38 -16.96
CA MET A 132 -3.74 0.81 -18.12
C MET A 132 -4.62 1.86 -18.79
N ASP A 133 -4.86 1.74 -20.09
CA ASP A 133 -5.59 2.73 -20.88
C ASP A 133 -7.02 2.92 -20.38
N ASP A 134 -7.72 1.81 -20.05
CA ASP A 134 -9.06 1.82 -19.48
C ASP A 134 -9.11 2.44 -18.05
N ALA A 135 -8.05 2.27 -17.30
CA ALA A 135 -7.92 2.91 -15.98
C ALA A 135 -7.57 4.41 -16.11
N GLN A 136 -6.81 4.80 -17.15
CA GLN A 136 -6.51 6.20 -17.45
C GLN A 136 -7.80 6.98 -17.79
N GLU A 137 -8.67 6.41 -18.63
CA GLU A 137 -9.97 7.01 -18.93
C GLU A 137 -10.81 7.20 -17.64
N LEU A 138 -10.83 6.18 -16.78
CA LEU A 138 -11.61 6.22 -15.54
C LEU A 138 -11.09 7.24 -14.53
N ILE A 139 -9.77 7.44 -14.37
CA ILE A 139 -9.26 8.47 -13.45
C ILE A 139 -9.62 9.88 -13.91
N GLU A 140 -9.67 10.13 -15.23
CA GLU A 140 -10.09 11.42 -15.78
C GLU A 140 -11.57 11.70 -15.49
N GLU A 141 -12.44 10.69 -15.62
CA GLU A 141 -13.86 10.78 -15.28
C GLU A 141 -14.11 11.04 -13.78
N GLU A 142 -13.31 10.40 -12.92
CA GLU A 142 -13.47 10.47 -11.46
C GLU A 142 -12.70 11.64 -10.82
N GLY A 143 -11.93 12.40 -11.60
CA GLY A 143 -11.09 13.50 -11.09
C GLY A 143 -9.97 13.02 -10.16
N ILE A 144 -9.49 11.79 -10.35
CA ILE A 144 -8.35 11.19 -9.66
C ILE A 144 -7.07 11.55 -10.44
N GLU A 145 -5.99 11.78 -9.73
CA GLU A 145 -4.69 12.10 -10.31
C GLU A 145 -3.82 10.84 -10.42
N PHE A 146 -2.93 10.79 -11.40
CA PHE A 146 -1.95 9.73 -11.54
C PHE A 146 -0.53 10.26 -11.39
N VAL A 147 0.27 9.58 -10.59
CA VAL A 147 1.70 9.89 -10.41
C VAL A 147 2.52 8.64 -10.71
N SER A 148 3.42 8.74 -11.68
CA SER A 148 4.30 7.62 -12.03
C SER A 148 5.47 7.54 -11.06
N VAL A 149 5.54 6.45 -10.31
CA VAL A 149 6.65 6.15 -9.40
C VAL A 149 7.05 4.69 -9.56
N GLU A 150 8.32 4.46 -9.85
CA GLU A 150 8.87 3.10 -9.89
C GLU A 150 9.12 2.58 -8.47
N PRO A 151 8.76 1.32 -8.16
CA PRO A 151 9.18 0.71 -6.92
C PRO A 151 10.71 0.68 -6.85
N PRO A 152 11.30 0.77 -5.65
CA PRO A 152 12.75 0.71 -5.51
C PRO A 152 13.26 -0.58 -6.13
N ARG A 153 14.18 -0.44 -7.12
CA ARG A 153 14.80 -1.60 -7.76
C ARG A 153 15.58 -2.36 -6.72
N GLU A 154 15.11 -3.57 -6.42
CA GLU A 154 15.80 -4.60 -5.69
C GLU A 154 16.86 -4.14 -4.70
N LEU A 155 16.57 -4.17 -3.45
CA LEU A 155 17.47 -4.84 -2.55
C LEU A 155 17.52 -6.29 -3.05
N LYS A 156 18.55 -6.64 -3.83
CA LYS A 156 18.83 -8.02 -4.21
C LYS A 156 18.64 -8.85 -2.95
N ARG A 157 17.59 -9.63 -2.90
CA ARG A 157 17.49 -10.71 -1.93
C ARG A 157 18.54 -11.74 -2.29
N ASP A 158 19.83 -11.43 -2.01
CA ASP A 158 20.87 -12.41 -1.80
C ASP A 158 20.51 -13.21 -0.55
N LYS A 159 19.53 -14.08 -0.68
CA LYS A 159 19.39 -15.23 0.21
C LYS A 159 18.63 -16.32 -0.54
N LYS A 160 19.31 -16.97 -1.48
CA LYS A 160 19.20 -18.41 -1.56
C LYS A 160 19.70 -18.94 -0.20
N VAL A 161 18.79 -19.15 0.72
CA VAL A 161 19.04 -20.09 1.81
C VAL A 161 18.95 -21.45 1.14
N THR A 162 20.07 -21.94 0.63
CA THR A 162 20.24 -23.35 0.31
C THR A 162 20.12 -24.12 1.61
N LEU A 163 19.04 -24.87 1.74
CA LEU A 163 18.81 -25.86 2.79
C LEU A 163 19.70 -27.10 2.60
N ASP A 164 20.94 -26.90 2.13
CA ASP A 164 21.90 -27.99 1.91
C ASP A 164 22.97 -28.04 2.99
N ALA A 165 22.54 -28.07 4.25
CA ALA A 165 23.46 -28.36 5.34
C ALA A 165 22.69 -28.88 6.58
N PHE A 166 22.13 -30.11 6.47
CA PHE A 166 21.96 -31.01 7.62
C PHE A 166 21.91 -32.46 7.14
#